data_597ca11c4b5474a288528185999b4863
#
_entry.id   597ca11c4b5474a288528185999b4863
#
_cell.length_a   1.000
_cell.length_b   1.000
_cell.length_c   1.000
_cell.angle_alpha   90.00
_cell.angle_beta   90.00
_cell.angle_gamma   90.00
#
_symmetry.space_group_name_H-M   'P 1'
#
loop_
_entity.id
_entity.type
_entity.pdbx_description
1 polymer ?
#
loop_
_entity_poly.entity_id
_entity_poly.type
_entity_poly.pdbx_seq_one_letter_code
_entity_poly.pdbx_strand_id
1 'polypeptide(L)'
;MAAHATDAVVAAASARGDDAAGKGVDADADATTTAPSPNPPPPPKTTTSAHGAIRAIAPDAVHRICSGQVVLDLASAVKELVENALDAGATNVEVRVREHGVECVEVVDNGAGVSEENFAALTTKYATSKIAAFDDLASLRSFGFRGEALSSLCAMSTLVVTTKTKDDDAGSRIEYDRSGMIVRVETVARATGTTVTLRDVFAPLPVRRKEFVRNAKREYAKLLRLLQAYAMISAGVRIVCSHQRAEGVRGGGNGGGRETVVNTRGGVHADVRSNVACVFGAKAVQGLTPVDAVLGADLGCRVVGLVSKAQAECGRAGGDRQFFYVNGRPVDLPKATKALNETYRAQFSVAITRAPFAVLDFRLPTNAYDVNVTPDKREVLLHSEKEIMAELRRVLLTLVSIRPRRRGERRYLRTSSPGASLRPPLAFNPDTPRRISTPLLTPFNSTPISSLCMERPSEPRWSGRGLRPSTRTRSAAGRASSGTAASAAWRRRRRRRRAAA
;
A
#
# COMPACT_ATOMS: atom_id res chain seq x y z
N MET A 1 -48.43 28.52 3.95
CA MET A 1 -49.35 28.04 4.97
C MET A 1 -48.54 27.25 5.96
N ALA A 2 -48.35 27.90 7.11
CA ALA A 2 -48.43 27.46 8.51
C ALA A 2 -47.50 26.30 8.90
N ALA A 3 -46.37 26.52 9.55
CA ALA A 3 -46.16 26.96 10.96
C ALA A 3 -46.62 25.92 11.98
N HIS A 4 -45.66 25.32 12.71
CA HIS A 4 -45.76 25.25 14.16
C HIS A 4 -44.38 24.92 14.77
N ALA A 5 -43.93 25.90 15.53
CA ALA A 5 -42.85 25.85 16.52
C ALA A 5 -43.37 25.20 17.82
N THR A 6 -42.50 24.62 18.61
CA THR A 6 -42.66 24.52 20.06
C THR A 6 -41.30 24.60 20.75
N ASP A 7 -41.13 25.70 21.44
CA ASP A 7 -40.13 25.96 22.46
C ASP A 7 -40.32 25.09 23.70
N ALA A 8 -39.24 24.76 24.39
CA ALA A 8 -39.26 24.38 25.78
C ALA A 8 -38.06 25.01 26.53
N VAL A 9 -38.42 25.99 27.31
CA VAL A 9 -37.70 26.77 28.29
C VAL A 9 -37.20 25.90 29.44
N VAL A 10 -35.99 26.10 29.89
CA VAL A 10 -35.53 25.68 31.23
C VAL A 10 -35.20 26.90 32.07
N ALA A 11 -35.96 27.00 33.17
CA ALA A 11 -35.88 28.06 34.17
C ALA A 11 -34.76 27.80 35.18
N ALA A 12 -34.07 28.86 35.53
CA ALA A 12 -33.18 28.99 36.68
C ALA A 12 -34.00 29.24 37.96
N ALA A 13 -33.57 28.68 39.08
CA ALA A 13 -34.05 29.05 40.41
C ALA A 13 -32.87 29.44 41.28
N SER A 14 -32.87 30.72 41.63
CA SER A 14 -32.11 31.37 42.70
C SER A 14 -32.97 31.40 43.95
N ALA A 15 -32.41 31.15 45.13
CA ALA A 15 -33.02 31.53 46.39
C ALA A 15 -31.95 31.97 47.39
N ARG A 16 -32.20 33.14 47.89
CA ARG A 16 -31.54 33.93 48.95
C ARG A 16 -32.03 33.52 50.33
N GLY A 17 -31.34 34.06 51.36
CA GLY A 17 -31.86 34.32 52.70
C GLY A 17 -30.81 34.00 53.73
N ASP A 18 -30.16 34.82 54.26
CA ASP A 18 -30.25 35.97 55.22
C ASP A 18 -30.16 35.55 56.68
N ASP A 19 -29.19 36.19 57.34
CA ASP A 19 -29.13 36.78 58.67
C ASP A 19 -29.32 36.02 59.98
N ALA A 20 -28.37 36.19 60.91
CA ALA A 20 -28.43 37.04 62.14
C ALA A 20 -27.30 36.66 63.12
N ALA A 21 -26.49 37.54 63.46
CA ALA A 21 -26.09 38.33 64.56
C ALA A 21 -26.29 37.81 66.03
N GLY A 22 -25.25 38.03 66.85
CA GLY A 22 -25.40 38.12 68.30
C GLY A 22 -24.11 37.80 69.09
N LYS A 23 -23.36 38.89 69.40
CA LYS A 23 -22.84 39.34 70.75
C LYS A 23 -22.38 38.20 71.70
N GLY A 24 -21.21 38.21 72.30
CA GLY A 24 -20.37 39.19 72.97
C GLY A 24 -20.07 38.75 74.36
N VAL A 25 -18.99 39.24 74.91
CA VAL A 25 -18.54 39.44 76.26
C VAL A 25 -17.45 38.55 76.85
N ASP A 26 -16.33 39.10 76.92
CA ASP A 26 -15.36 39.48 77.97
C ASP A 26 -14.86 38.48 79.02
N ALA A 27 -13.51 38.52 79.13
CA ALA A 27 -12.67 38.60 80.29
C ALA A 27 -12.41 37.29 81.12
N ASP A 28 -11.27 36.95 81.48
CA ASP A 28 -10.14 37.44 82.22
C ASP A 28 -9.01 36.40 82.34
N ALA A 29 -7.84 36.94 82.49
CA ALA A 29 -6.58 36.51 82.95
C ALA A 29 -6.49 35.27 83.85
N ASP A 30 -5.50 34.42 83.80
CA ASP A 30 -4.24 34.46 84.54
C ASP A 30 -3.41 33.14 84.44
N ALA A 31 -2.11 33.32 84.45
CA ALA A 31 -1.03 32.51 84.99
C ALA A 31 -0.71 31.07 84.52
N THR A 32 0.40 31.04 83.80
CA THR A 32 1.57 30.15 84.01
C THR A 32 1.36 28.73 84.43
N THR A 33 1.77 27.80 83.57
CA THR A 33 2.69 26.71 83.90
C THR A 33 3.16 26.02 82.58
N THR A 34 4.48 26.02 82.40
CA THR A 34 5.21 25.34 81.31
C THR A 34 5.15 23.87 81.46
N ALA A 35 4.58 23.15 80.56
CA ALA A 35 4.80 21.69 80.39
C ALA A 35 5.10 21.40 78.89
N PRO A 36 6.00 20.42 78.56
CA PRO A 36 6.47 20.25 77.16
C PRO A 36 5.38 19.72 76.30
N SER A 37 5.28 20.34 75.10
CA SER A 37 4.39 20.01 74.04
C SER A 37 4.54 18.54 73.59
N PRO A 38 3.45 17.75 73.45
CA PRO A 38 3.50 16.44 72.84
C PRO A 38 3.72 16.55 71.33
N ASN A 39 4.60 15.70 70.80
CA ASN A 39 4.84 15.59 69.37
C ASN A 39 3.52 15.54 68.57
N PRO A 40 3.45 16.18 67.42
CA PRO A 40 2.29 16.07 66.57
C PRO A 40 2.08 14.62 66.13
N PRO A 41 0.83 14.15 66.04
CA PRO A 41 0.55 12.80 65.58
C PRO A 41 1.07 12.60 64.16
N PRO A 42 1.59 11.43 63.83
CA PRO A 42 2.03 11.15 62.45
C PRO A 42 0.87 11.37 61.48
N PRO A 43 1.14 11.92 60.26
CA PRO A 43 0.11 12.16 59.29
C PRO A 43 -0.68 10.86 59.01
N PRO A 44 -1.99 10.94 58.83
CA PRO A 44 -2.81 9.77 58.60
C PRO A 44 -2.24 9.01 57.39
N LYS A 45 -1.90 7.76 57.58
CA LYS A 45 -1.55 6.86 56.49
C LYS A 45 -2.75 6.85 55.52
N THR A 46 -2.59 7.49 54.37
CA THR A 46 -3.53 7.44 53.29
C THR A 46 -3.70 5.97 52.90
N THR A 47 -4.75 5.35 53.37
CA THR A 47 -5.21 4.07 52.87
C THR A 47 -5.55 4.33 51.41
N THR A 48 -4.68 3.91 50.50
CA THR A 48 -4.92 3.83 49.07
C THR A 48 -6.16 2.98 48.87
N SER A 49 -7.29 3.62 48.65
CA SER A 49 -8.50 2.93 48.20
C SER A 49 -8.13 2.22 46.89
N ALA A 50 -8.32 0.90 46.86
CA ALA A 50 -7.96 0.02 45.74
C ALA A 50 -8.73 0.28 44.45
N HIS A 51 -9.52 1.33 44.36
CA HIS A 51 -10.23 1.76 43.17
C HIS A 51 -9.92 3.24 42.92
N GLY A 52 -8.99 3.50 42.00
CA GLY A 52 -8.70 4.86 41.51
C GLY A 52 -9.97 5.51 40.94
N ALA A 53 -10.21 6.79 41.27
CA ALA A 53 -11.31 7.54 40.69
C ALA A 53 -11.17 7.58 39.14
N ILE A 54 -12.26 7.30 38.43
CA ILE A 54 -12.33 7.45 36.97
C ILE A 54 -12.20 8.93 36.63
N ARG A 55 -11.18 9.28 35.81
CA ARG A 55 -10.92 10.65 35.37
C ARG A 55 -10.81 10.69 33.87
N ALA A 56 -11.25 11.80 33.26
CA ALA A 56 -11.05 12.03 31.83
C ALA A 56 -9.55 12.19 31.54
N ILE A 57 -9.10 11.55 30.47
CA ILE A 57 -7.74 11.67 29.95
C ILE A 57 -7.65 12.97 29.13
N ALA A 58 -6.51 13.65 29.18
CA ALA A 58 -6.27 14.87 28.39
C ALA A 58 -6.44 14.55 26.88
N PRO A 59 -7.09 15.44 26.10
CA PRO A 59 -7.38 15.22 24.67
C PRO A 59 -6.15 14.82 23.85
N ASP A 60 -4.99 15.45 24.09
CA ASP A 60 -3.73 15.13 23.39
C ASP A 60 -3.23 13.71 23.68
N ALA A 61 -3.42 13.24 24.93
CA ALA A 61 -3.06 11.88 25.29
C ALA A 61 -4.00 10.87 24.63
N VAL A 62 -5.31 11.15 24.60
CA VAL A 62 -6.29 10.35 23.85
C VAL A 62 -5.93 10.31 22.38
N HIS A 63 -5.62 11.46 21.78
CA HIS A 63 -5.24 11.54 20.37
C HIS A 63 -4.03 10.66 20.06
N ARG A 64 -2.95 10.72 20.86
CA ARG A 64 -1.76 9.89 20.67
C ARG A 64 -2.03 8.38 20.86
N ILE A 65 -2.85 8.02 21.84
CA ILE A 65 -3.23 6.62 22.08
C ILE A 65 -4.00 6.08 20.87
N CYS A 66 -5.06 6.77 20.44
CA CYS A 66 -5.89 6.37 19.30
C CYS A 66 -5.09 6.34 17.98
N SER A 67 -4.27 7.37 17.73
CA SER A 67 -3.43 7.43 16.52
C SER A 67 -2.46 6.25 16.43
N GLY A 68 -1.93 5.79 17.57
CA GLY A 68 -1.11 4.58 17.62
C GLY A 68 -1.84 3.29 17.30
N GLN A 69 -3.18 3.28 17.35
CA GLN A 69 -4.03 2.15 16.94
C GLN A 69 -4.42 2.22 15.47
N VAL A 70 -4.48 3.41 14.88
CA VAL A 70 -4.75 3.62 13.44
C VAL A 70 -3.50 3.33 12.61
N VAL A 71 -2.36 3.90 13.00
CA VAL A 71 -1.08 3.70 12.30
C VAL A 71 -0.32 2.56 12.97
N LEU A 72 -0.54 1.33 12.49
CA LEU A 72 0.03 0.12 13.08
C LEU A 72 1.46 -0.12 12.64
N ASP A 73 1.74 0.00 11.35
CA ASP A 73 3.04 -0.26 10.72
C ASP A 73 3.28 0.69 9.53
N LEU A 74 4.44 0.54 8.88
CA LEU A 74 4.80 1.35 7.71
C LEU A 74 3.82 1.14 6.54
N ALA A 75 3.35 -0.09 6.36
CA ALA A 75 2.45 -0.42 5.25
C ALA A 75 1.09 0.26 5.42
N SER A 76 0.53 0.28 6.65
CA SER A 76 -0.73 0.98 6.93
C SER A 76 -0.60 2.50 6.79
N ALA A 77 0.55 3.09 7.19
CA ALA A 77 0.81 4.51 6.99
C ALA A 77 0.79 4.90 5.51
N VAL A 78 1.52 4.17 4.66
CA VAL A 78 1.60 4.47 3.22
C VAL A 78 0.31 4.12 2.50
N LYS A 79 -0.40 3.09 2.95
CA LYS A 79 -1.71 2.71 2.42
C LYS A 79 -2.69 3.87 2.43
N GLU A 80 -2.86 4.51 3.58
CA GLU A 80 -3.79 5.64 3.69
C GLU A 80 -3.41 6.81 2.76
N LEU A 81 -2.10 7.04 2.53
CA LEU A 81 -1.64 8.07 1.59
C LEU A 81 -1.90 7.70 0.13
N VAL A 82 -1.67 6.45 -0.24
CA VAL A 82 -1.96 5.95 -1.60
C VAL A 82 -3.46 5.97 -1.87
N GLU A 83 -4.29 5.56 -0.90
CA GLU A 83 -5.74 5.63 -1.00
C GLU A 83 -6.23 7.09 -1.17
N ASN A 84 -5.65 8.03 -0.43
CA ASN A 84 -5.98 9.44 -0.59
C ASN A 84 -5.58 9.98 -1.97
N ALA A 85 -4.44 9.56 -2.52
CA ALA A 85 -4.03 9.94 -3.87
C ALA A 85 -5.00 9.38 -4.94
N LEU A 86 -5.43 8.12 -4.80
CA LEU A 86 -6.41 7.50 -5.70
C LEU A 86 -7.77 8.21 -5.60
N ASP A 87 -8.23 8.51 -4.38
CA ASP A 87 -9.48 9.23 -4.13
C ASP A 87 -9.45 10.67 -4.68
N ALA A 88 -8.26 11.31 -4.74
CA ALA A 88 -8.04 12.61 -5.37
C ALA A 88 -8.00 12.55 -6.92
N GLY A 89 -8.27 11.40 -7.52
CA GLY A 89 -8.30 11.20 -8.96
C GLY A 89 -6.91 11.19 -9.61
N ALA A 90 -5.87 10.85 -8.88
CA ALA A 90 -4.52 10.77 -9.41
C ALA A 90 -4.42 9.72 -10.52
N THR A 91 -3.73 10.06 -11.60
CA THR A 91 -3.35 9.14 -12.69
C THR A 91 -1.90 8.67 -12.57
N ASN A 92 -1.12 9.29 -11.67
CA ASN A 92 0.25 8.91 -11.35
C ASN A 92 0.49 9.05 -9.85
N VAL A 93 0.90 7.96 -9.22
CA VAL A 93 1.25 7.90 -7.79
C VAL A 93 2.66 7.35 -7.66
N GLU A 94 3.56 8.11 -7.04
CA GLU A 94 4.94 7.70 -6.81
C GLU A 94 5.22 7.61 -5.31
N VAL A 95 5.63 6.43 -4.84
CA VAL A 95 6.06 6.18 -3.47
C VAL A 95 7.59 6.12 -3.43
N ARG A 96 8.21 7.04 -2.70
CA ARG A 96 9.65 7.15 -2.54
C ARG A 96 10.02 6.75 -1.12
N VAL A 97 10.86 5.74 -0.99
CA VAL A 97 11.23 5.18 0.32
C VAL A 97 12.73 5.31 0.51
N ARG A 98 13.17 5.90 1.64
CA ARG A 98 14.57 5.99 2.03
C ARG A 98 14.84 5.10 3.23
N GLU A 99 15.94 4.37 3.21
CA GLU A 99 16.36 3.46 4.27
C GLU A 99 15.23 2.56 4.79
N HIS A 100 14.50 1.90 3.83
CA HIS A 100 13.37 1.02 4.14
C HIS A 100 12.23 1.73 4.91
N GLY A 101 12.13 3.08 4.78
CA GLY A 101 11.14 3.91 5.45
C GLY A 101 11.56 4.42 6.83
N VAL A 102 12.74 4.09 7.30
CA VAL A 102 13.25 4.56 8.60
C VAL A 102 13.59 6.04 8.58
N GLU A 103 14.16 6.52 7.47
CA GLU A 103 14.53 7.92 7.30
C GLU A 103 13.36 8.75 6.80
N CYS A 104 12.78 8.34 5.68
CA CYS A 104 11.73 9.11 5.02
C CYS A 104 10.88 8.23 4.10
N VAL A 105 9.60 8.56 4.04
CA VAL A 105 8.67 8.08 3.01
C VAL A 105 7.93 9.27 2.43
N GLU A 106 7.88 9.35 1.10
CA GLU A 106 7.13 10.36 0.36
C GLU A 106 6.13 9.65 -0.55
N VAL A 107 4.90 10.14 -0.56
CA VAL A 107 3.88 9.77 -1.55
C VAL A 107 3.57 11.01 -2.37
N VAL A 108 3.82 10.92 -3.66
CA VAL A 108 3.66 12.00 -4.64
C VAL A 108 2.57 11.62 -5.61
N ASP A 109 1.58 12.47 -5.78
CA ASP A 109 0.49 12.29 -6.73
C ASP A 109 0.31 13.51 -7.63
N ASN A 110 -0.44 13.32 -8.71
CA ASN A 110 -0.91 14.35 -9.63
C ASN A 110 -2.44 14.52 -9.59
N GLY A 111 -3.05 14.27 -8.43
CA GLY A 111 -4.48 14.43 -8.21
C GLY A 111 -4.93 15.90 -8.16
N ALA A 112 -6.11 16.14 -7.66
CA ALA A 112 -6.73 17.47 -7.62
C ALA A 112 -5.96 18.51 -6.79
N GLY A 113 -5.10 18.09 -5.86
CA GLY A 113 -4.47 18.96 -4.88
C GLY A 113 -5.41 19.29 -3.73
N VAL A 114 -4.99 20.22 -2.87
CA VAL A 114 -5.75 20.70 -1.70
C VAL A 114 -5.71 22.21 -1.71
N SER A 115 -6.88 22.83 -1.61
CA SER A 115 -7.02 24.30 -1.53
C SER A 115 -6.60 24.84 -0.17
N GLU A 116 -6.19 26.11 -0.10
CA GLU A 116 -5.66 26.76 1.09
C GLU A 116 -6.65 26.72 2.26
N GLU A 117 -7.93 26.92 2.01
CA GLU A 117 -9.00 26.85 3.01
C GLU A 117 -9.06 25.51 3.77
N ASN A 118 -8.58 24.42 3.14
CA ASN A 118 -8.59 23.07 3.69
C ASN A 118 -7.27 22.67 4.37
N PHE A 119 -6.24 23.52 4.40
CA PHE A 119 -4.94 23.16 4.99
C PHE A 119 -5.04 22.78 6.47
N ALA A 120 -5.80 23.53 7.26
CA ALA A 120 -6.02 23.21 8.67
C ALA A 120 -6.90 21.95 8.86
N ALA A 121 -7.87 21.74 7.97
CA ALA A 121 -8.77 20.59 8.02
C ALA A 121 -8.07 19.27 7.69
N LEU A 122 -6.96 19.27 6.92
CA LEU A 122 -6.21 18.06 6.55
C LEU A 122 -5.79 17.22 7.76
N THR A 123 -5.41 17.85 8.86
CA THR A 123 -4.91 17.21 10.08
C THR A 123 -5.90 17.28 11.22
N THR A 124 -7.08 17.84 10.99
CA THR A 124 -8.18 17.86 11.96
C THR A 124 -8.85 16.49 12.01
N LYS A 125 -8.98 15.94 13.20
CA LYS A 125 -9.58 14.62 13.41
C LYS A 125 -11.07 14.64 13.03
N TYR A 126 -11.50 13.61 12.29
CA TYR A 126 -12.87 13.44 11.79
C TYR A 126 -13.28 14.46 10.71
N ALA A 127 -12.39 15.28 10.23
CA ALA A 127 -12.64 16.12 9.06
C ALA A 127 -12.48 15.29 7.77
N THR A 128 -13.50 15.23 6.94
CA THR A 128 -13.52 14.49 5.68
C THR A 128 -14.46 15.16 4.68
N SER A 129 -14.08 15.14 3.40
CA SER A 129 -14.93 15.56 2.28
C SER A 129 -15.68 14.39 1.63
N LYS A 130 -15.54 13.17 2.17
CA LYS A 130 -15.95 11.93 1.48
C LYS A 130 -17.29 11.37 1.94
N ILE A 131 -17.71 11.72 3.14
CA ILE A 131 -19.03 11.39 3.73
C ILE A 131 -19.51 12.58 4.55
N ALA A 132 -20.81 12.77 4.59
CA ALA A 132 -21.46 13.78 5.45
C ALA A 132 -22.34 13.13 6.54
N ALA A 133 -22.92 11.97 6.25
CA ALA A 133 -23.80 11.24 7.16
C ALA A 133 -23.40 9.77 7.27
N PHE A 134 -23.93 9.10 8.30
CA PHE A 134 -23.69 7.67 8.52
C PHE A 134 -24.20 6.80 7.37
N ASP A 135 -25.33 7.17 6.78
CA ASP A 135 -25.96 6.44 5.69
C ASP A 135 -25.14 6.44 4.40
N ASP A 136 -24.20 7.42 4.24
CA ASP A 136 -23.27 7.47 3.11
C ASP A 136 -22.34 6.24 3.08
N LEU A 137 -22.13 5.56 4.22
CA LEU A 137 -21.32 4.33 4.29
C LEU A 137 -21.86 3.23 3.41
N ALA A 138 -23.19 3.13 3.27
CA ALA A 138 -23.85 2.13 2.44
C ALA A 138 -23.60 2.34 0.93
N SER A 139 -23.24 3.55 0.51
CA SER A 139 -22.96 3.92 -0.89
C SER A 139 -21.48 4.25 -1.16
N LEU A 140 -20.60 3.95 -0.20
CA LEU A 140 -19.19 4.37 -0.23
C LEU A 140 -18.43 3.80 -1.43
N ARG A 141 -17.88 4.70 -2.25
CA ARG A 141 -17.03 4.36 -3.39
C ARG A 141 -15.57 4.77 -3.19
N SER A 142 -15.29 5.69 -2.28
CA SER A 142 -13.94 6.12 -1.94
C SER A 142 -13.22 5.11 -1.04
N PHE A 143 -11.90 5.09 -1.08
CA PHE A 143 -11.09 4.27 -0.18
C PHE A 143 -11.08 4.82 1.24
N GLY A 144 -10.96 6.13 1.41
CA GLY A 144 -10.98 6.81 2.71
C GLY A 144 -12.35 7.37 3.05
N PHE A 145 -12.69 7.45 4.35
CA PHE A 145 -13.95 8.03 4.83
C PHE A 145 -13.91 8.52 6.28
N ARG A 146 -12.98 8.05 7.12
CA ARG A 146 -12.99 8.31 8.58
C ARG A 146 -12.45 9.69 9.00
N GLY A 147 -11.69 10.37 8.12
CA GLY A 147 -11.04 11.65 8.46
C GLY A 147 -10.01 11.54 9.58
N GLU A 148 -9.36 10.39 9.75
CA GLU A 148 -8.40 10.16 10.85
C GLU A 148 -6.96 9.92 10.37
N ALA A 149 -6.76 9.63 9.08
CA ALA A 149 -5.48 9.14 8.56
C ALA A 149 -4.36 10.18 8.73
N LEU A 150 -4.52 11.38 8.17
CA LEU A 150 -3.49 12.43 8.23
C LEU A 150 -3.29 12.96 9.65
N SER A 151 -4.35 13.11 10.42
CA SER A 151 -4.29 13.46 11.84
C SER A 151 -3.47 12.44 12.64
N SER A 152 -3.70 11.15 12.40
CA SER A 152 -2.96 10.06 13.06
C SER A 152 -1.50 9.98 12.62
N LEU A 153 -1.23 10.22 11.31
CA LEU A 153 0.13 10.26 10.78
C LEU A 153 0.91 11.46 11.37
N CYS A 154 0.26 12.60 11.52
CA CYS A 154 0.81 13.79 12.16
C CYS A 154 1.23 13.51 13.60
N ALA A 155 0.37 12.86 14.39
CA ALA A 155 0.68 12.47 15.76
C ALA A 155 1.83 11.47 15.88
N MET A 156 2.06 10.61 14.85
CA MET A 156 3.02 9.51 14.87
C MET A 156 4.34 9.80 14.14
N SER A 157 4.43 10.89 13.38
CA SER A 157 5.61 11.23 12.55
C SER A 157 5.80 12.75 12.46
N THR A 158 6.82 13.19 11.75
CA THR A 158 6.94 14.56 11.25
C THR A 158 6.30 14.61 9.88
N LEU A 159 5.18 15.32 9.76
CA LEU A 159 4.37 15.43 8.56
C LEU A 159 4.63 16.74 7.83
N VAL A 160 4.90 16.65 6.54
CA VAL A 160 4.95 17.80 5.63
C VAL A 160 4.08 17.50 4.42
N VAL A 161 3.22 18.44 4.07
CA VAL A 161 2.36 18.35 2.87
C VAL A 161 2.79 19.45 1.90
N THR A 162 3.03 19.09 0.65
CA THR A 162 3.25 20.05 -0.43
C THR A 162 2.18 19.84 -1.48
N THR A 163 1.37 20.86 -1.75
CA THR A 163 0.19 20.70 -2.61
C THR A 163 -0.01 21.90 -3.52
N LYS A 164 -0.73 21.68 -4.61
CA LYS A 164 -1.17 22.70 -5.55
C LYS A 164 -2.45 22.23 -6.24
N THR A 165 -3.45 23.05 -6.28
CA THR A 165 -4.64 22.83 -7.10
C THR A 165 -4.42 23.34 -8.53
N LYS A 166 -5.39 23.17 -9.38
CA LYS A 166 -5.37 23.67 -10.75
C LYS A 166 -5.45 25.20 -10.77
N ASP A 167 -6.20 25.75 -9.81
CA ASP A 167 -6.58 27.16 -9.78
C ASP A 167 -5.55 28.03 -9.05
N ASP A 168 -4.58 27.41 -8.34
CA ASP A 168 -3.50 28.11 -7.69
C ASP A 168 -2.39 28.49 -8.68
N ASP A 169 -1.75 29.64 -8.51
CA ASP A 169 -0.58 30.05 -9.31
C ASP A 169 0.68 29.28 -8.89
N ALA A 170 0.86 29.09 -7.59
CA ALA A 170 2.01 28.42 -7.00
C ALA A 170 1.57 27.32 -6.01
N GLY A 171 2.45 26.40 -5.70
CA GLY A 171 2.20 25.39 -4.68
C GLY A 171 2.51 25.91 -3.29
N SER A 172 1.92 25.27 -2.28
CA SER A 172 2.16 25.52 -0.87
C SER A 172 2.81 24.30 -0.21
N ARG A 173 3.86 24.55 0.58
CA ARG A 173 4.51 23.57 1.44
C ARG A 173 4.14 23.87 2.89
N ILE A 174 3.44 22.95 3.52
CA ILE A 174 2.84 23.10 4.84
C ILE A 174 3.54 22.13 5.79
N GLU A 175 4.06 22.67 6.90
CA GLU A 175 4.62 21.88 7.99
C GLU A 175 3.64 21.88 9.17
N TYR A 176 3.38 20.69 9.71
CA TYR A 176 2.49 20.50 10.85
C TYR A 176 3.28 20.06 12.08
N ASP A 177 2.83 20.50 13.24
CA ASP A 177 3.27 19.92 14.50
C ASP A 177 2.54 18.60 14.79
N ARG A 178 2.87 17.93 15.88
CA ARG A 178 2.27 16.64 16.23
C ARG A 178 0.82 16.73 16.71
N SER A 179 0.33 17.90 17.02
CA SER A 179 -1.07 18.15 17.35
C SER A 179 -1.93 18.38 16.10
N GLY A 180 -1.28 18.55 14.94
CA GLY A 180 -1.94 18.86 13.68
C GLY A 180 -2.06 20.33 13.37
N MET A 181 -1.46 21.21 14.20
CA MET A 181 -1.45 22.65 13.93
C MET A 181 -0.41 23.00 12.87
N ILE A 182 -0.74 23.96 12.03
CA ILE A 182 0.17 24.49 11.00
C ILE A 182 1.27 25.28 11.71
N VAL A 183 2.54 24.87 11.50
CA VAL A 183 3.72 25.57 12.00
C VAL A 183 4.23 26.57 10.98
N ARG A 184 4.21 26.18 9.69
CA ARG A 184 4.77 26.99 8.61
C ARG A 184 4.08 26.69 7.29
N VAL A 185 3.87 27.73 6.50
CA VAL A 185 3.44 27.64 5.09
C VAL A 185 4.47 28.39 4.25
N GLU A 186 4.96 27.72 3.20
CA GLU A 186 5.92 28.29 2.25
C GLU A 186 5.38 28.14 0.84
N THR A 187 5.54 29.18 0.03
CA THR A 187 5.24 29.11 -1.40
C THR A 187 6.37 28.38 -2.14
N VAL A 188 6.02 27.39 -2.95
CA VAL A 188 6.98 26.54 -3.69
C VAL A 188 6.54 26.33 -5.13
N ALA A 189 7.49 26.11 -6.03
CA ALA A 189 7.20 25.71 -7.40
C ALA A 189 6.76 24.25 -7.42
N ARG A 190 5.55 23.98 -7.91
CA ARG A 190 5.00 22.61 -8.02
C ARG A 190 3.97 22.53 -9.15
N ALA A 191 3.85 21.35 -9.78
CA ALA A 191 2.72 20.99 -10.63
C ALA A 191 1.51 20.61 -9.77
N THR A 192 0.31 20.61 -10.33
CA THR A 192 -0.93 20.17 -9.65
C THR A 192 -0.79 18.79 -9.03
N GLY A 193 -1.34 18.60 -7.84
CA GLY A 193 -1.31 17.37 -7.06
C GLY A 193 -0.79 17.56 -5.63
N THR A 194 -0.50 16.47 -4.94
CA THR A 194 -0.04 16.50 -3.54
C THR A 194 1.20 15.63 -3.32
N THR A 195 2.09 16.07 -2.45
CA THR A 195 3.19 15.27 -1.90
C THR A 195 3.05 15.26 -0.40
N VAL A 196 2.92 14.08 0.18
CA VAL A 196 2.95 13.89 1.62
C VAL A 196 4.27 13.23 2.01
N THR A 197 5.02 13.90 2.87
CA THR A 197 6.32 13.45 3.37
C THR A 197 6.21 13.09 4.84
N LEU A 198 6.57 11.85 5.17
CA LEU A 198 6.64 11.33 6.53
C LEU A 198 8.11 11.12 6.91
N ARG A 199 8.53 11.72 8.02
CA ARG A 199 9.85 11.48 8.64
C ARG A 199 9.66 11.01 10.05
N ASP A 200 10.66 10.30 10.58
CA ASP A 200 10.67 9.85 11.98
C ASP A 200 9.40 9.12 12.42
N VAL A 201 8.87 8.24 11.56
CA VAL A 201 7.67 7.44 11.83
C VAL A 201 7.84 6.68 13.15
N PHE A 202 6.84 6.74 14.02
CA PHE A 202 6.81 6.20 15.40
C PHE A 202 7.76 6.88 16.39
N ALA A 203 8.28 8.07 16.11
CA ALA A 203 9.13 8.80 17.06
C ALA A 203 8.50 8.98 18.46
N PRO A 204 7.19 9.26 18.61
CA PRO A 204 6.54 9.38 19.92
C PRO A 204 6.41 8.07 20.69
N LEU A 205 6.62 6.92 20.06
CA LEU A 205 6.50 5.58 20.61
C LEU A 205 7.86 4.86 20.62
N PRO A 206 8.74 5.07 21.64
CA PRO A 206 10.13 4.62 21.59
C PRO A 206 10.30 3.10 21.37
N VAL A 207 9.43 2.29 21.98
CA VAL A 207 9.45 0.84 21.84
C VAL A 207 9.10 0.43 20.41
N ARG A 208 8.02 0.98 19.86
CA ARG A 208 7.59 0.71 18.47
C ARG A 208 8.63 1.22 17.47
N ARG A 209 9.21 2.40 17.69
CA ARG A 209 10.30 2.94 16.85
C ARG A 209 11.51 2.02 16.83
N LYS A 210 11.94 1.52 17.99
CA LYS A 210 13.06 0.57 18.11
C LYS A 210 12.77 -0.73 17.37
N GLU A 211 11.56 -1.26 17.51
CA GLU A 211 11.10 -2.46 16.82
C GLU A 211 11.05 -2.25 15.31
N PHE A 212 10.49 -1.13 14.86
CA PHE A 212 10.43 -0.74 13.44
C PHE A 212 11.83 -0.67 12.82
N VAL A 213 12.77 0.03 13.47
CA VAL A 213 14.16 0.14 12.97
C VAL A 213 14.85 -1.22 12.90
N ARG A 214 14.62 -2.09 13.90
CA ARG A 214 15.17 -3.45 13.94
C ARG A 214 14.65 -4.31 12.80
N ASN A 215 13.38 -4.18 12.46
CA ASN A 215 12.68 -4.99 11.46
C ASN A 215 12.42 -4.23 10.15
N ALA A 216 13.13 -3.13 9.87
CA ALA A 216 12.85 -2.23 8.76
C ALA A 216 12.72 -2.96 7.40
N LYS A 217 13.57 -3.95 7.12
CA LYS A 217 13.49 -4.75 5.88
C LYS A 217 12.20 -5.56 5.79
N ARG A 218 11.71 -6.09 6.91
CA ARG A 218 10.46 -6.86 6.98
C ARG A 218 9.25 -5.94 6.79
N GLU A 219 9.27 -4.78 7.43
CA GLU A 219 8.22 -3.77 7.28
C GLU A 219 8.17 -3.22 5.85
N TYR A 220 9.33 -2.98 5.25
CA TYR A 220 9.42 -2.62 3.83
C TYR A 220 8.89 -3.73 2.89
N ALA A 221 9.14 -4.99 3.19
CA ALA A 221 8.60 -6.11 2.40
C ALA A 221 7.06 -6.17 2.49
N LYS A 222 6.46 -5.88 3.65
CA LYS A 222 5.00 -5.74 3.81
C LYS A 222 4.46 -4.58 2.95
N LEU A 223 5.13 -3.43 3.01
CA LEU A 223 4.78 -2.27 2.19
C LEU A 223 4.82 -2.61 0.71
N LEU A 224 5.87 -3.28 0.22
CA LEU A 224 5.96 -3.68 -1.18
C LEU A 224 4.82 -4.60 -1.60
N ARG A 225 4.45 -5.58 -0.77
CA ARG A 225 3.31 -6.46 -1.05
C ARG A 225 1.99 -5.67 -1.16
N LEU A 226 1.80 -4.70 -0.28
CA LEU A 226 0.64 -3.81 -0.32
C LEU A 226 0.62 -2.99 -1.61
N LEU A 227 1.74 -2.34 -1.96
CA LEU A 227 1.85 -1.54 -3.19
C LEU A 227 1.67 -2.38 -4.45
N GLN A 228 2.15 -3.62 -4.46
CA GLN A 228 1.88 -4.57 -5.55
C GLN A 228 0.40 -4.85 -5.70
N ALA A 229 -0.35 -4.98 -4.59
CA ALA A 229 -1.79 -5.18 -4.64
C ALA A 229 -2.50 -3.97 -5.29
N TYR A 230 -2.21 -2.74 -4.86
CA TYR A 230 -2.78 -1.54 -5.49
C TYR A 230 -2.31 -1.39 -6.94
N ALA A 231 -1.05 -1.62 -7.23
CA ALA A 231 -0.48 -1.49 -8.57
C ALA A 231 -1.14 -2.44 -9.60
N MET A 232 -1.55 -3.63 -9.19
CA MET A 232 -2.21 -4.58 -10.09
C MET A 232 -3.65 -4.20 -10.40
N ILE A 233 -4.42 -3.74 -9.42
CA ILE A 233 -5.85 -3.49 -9.58
C ILE A 233 -6.15 -2.10 -10.15
N SER A 234 -5.30 -1.12 -9.90
CA SER A 234 -5.50 0.27 -10.34
C SER A 234 -5.23 0.41 -11.84
N ALA A 235 -6.17 -0.10 -12.65
CA ALA A 235 -6.15 0.10 -14.10
C ALA A 235 -6.25 1.60 -14.41
N GLY A 236 -5.43 2.09 -15.34
CA GLY A 236 -5.40 3.51 -15.70
C GLY A 236 -4.47 4.37 -14.85
N VAL A 237 -4.08 3.94 -13.64
CA VAL A 237 -3.17 4.67 -12.77
C VAL A 237 -1.76 4.10 -12.86
N ARG A 238 -0.77 4.96 -13.06
CA ARG A 238 0.63 4.60 -12.97
C ARG A 238 1.07 4.61 -11.52
N ILE A 239 1.47 3.47 -10.98
CA ILE A 239 2.02 3.36 -9.62
C ILE A 239 3.49 3.01 -9.69
N VAL A 240 4.32 3.84 -9.05
CA VAL A 240 5.78 3.69 -8.99
C VAL A 240 6.20 3.59 -7.54
N CYS A 241 7.07 2.62 -7.24
CA CYS A 241 7.76 2.57 -5.95
C CYS A 241 9.27 2.58 -6.18
N SER A 242 9.96 3.50 -5.57
CA SER A 242 11.41 3.60 -5.61
C SER A 242 12.00 3.55 -4.21
N HIS A 243 13.13 2.88 -4.09
CA HIS A 243 13.89 2.73 -2.85
C HIS A 243 15.27 3.35 -3.01
N GLN A 244 15.68 4.14 -2.04
CA GLN A 244 17.01 4.73 -1.95
C GLN A 244 17.68 4.28 -0.65
N ARG A 245 18.90 3.77 -0.75
CA ARG A 245 19.74 3.44 0.41
C ARG A 245 20.68 4.61 0.72
N ALA A 246 21.04 4.77 2.00
CA ALA A 246 22.02 5.77 2.40
C ALA A 246 23.38 5.49 1.75
N GLU A 247 24.09 6.56 1.40
CA GLU A 247 25.47 6.47 0.93
C GLU A 247 26.36 5.87 2.01
N GLY A 248 27.11 4.81 1.69
CA GLY A 248 28.12 4.23 2.58
C GLY A 248 27.88 2.81 3.07
N VAL A 249 26.76 2.15 2.71
CA VAL A 249 26.60 0.70 2.96
C VAL A 249 27.37 -0.05 1.88
N ARG A 250 28.56 -0.60 2.24
CA ARG A 250 29.39 -1.46 1.39
C ARG A 250 28.58 -2.69 0.91
N GLY A 251 28.19 -2.65 -0.33
CA GLY A 251 27.57 -3.76 -1.05
C GLY A 251 27.64 -3.46 -2.55
N GLY A 252 28.76 -3.82 -3.16
CA GLY A 252 29.14 -3.88 -4.56
C GLY A 252 28.31 -3.08 -5.56
N GLY A 253 28.81 -1.92 -6.00
CA GLY A 253 28.29 -1.18 -7.15
C GLY A 253 27.90 0.25 -6.79
N ASN A 254 28.63 1.17 -7.37
CA ASN A 254 28.43 2.61 -7.52
C ASN A 254 27.31 3.26 -6.70
N GLY A 255 27.66 3.99 -5.67
CA GLY A 255 26.97 5.00 -4.85
C GLY A 255 25.42 4.99 -4.80
N GLY A 256 24.86 5.02 -3.62
CA GLY A 256 23.48 5.43 -3.22
C GLY A 256 22.36 5.53 -4.26
N GLY A 257 22.28 4.61 -5.21
CA GLY A 257 21.37 4.69 -6.34
C GLY A 257 19.90 4.47 -5.92
N ARG A 258 19.02 5.24 -6.51
CA ARG A 258 17.56 5.03 -6.41
C ARG A 258 17.17 3.84 -7.28
N GLU A 259 16.65 2.77 -6.67
CA GLU A 259 16.15 1.58 -7.34
C GLU A 259 14.63 1.66 -7.49
N THR A 260 14.11 1.43 -8.70
CA THR A 260 12.68 1.32 -8.95
C THR A 260 12.24 -0.14 -8.80
N VAL A 261 11.37 -0.41 -7.83
CA VAL A 261 10.94 -1.77 -7.46
C VAL A 261 9.57 -2.12 -8.04
N VAL A 262 8.67 -1.15 -8.14
CA VAL A 262 7.35 -1.27 -8.77
C VAL A 262 7.20 -0.15 -9.78
N ASN A 263 6.72 -0.47 -10.99
CA ASN A 263 6.43 0.54 -12.02
C ASN A 263 5.39 0.00 -12.99
N THR A 264 4.13 0.43 -12.85
CA THR A 264 3.07 0.15 -13.81
C THR A 264 3.00 1.22 -14.89
N ARG A 265 2.35 0.92 -16.01
CA ARG A 265 2.30 1.84 -17.15
C ARG A 265 1.28 2.96 -16.96
N GLY A 266 0.11 2.63 -16.35
CA GLY A 266 -1.03 3.54 -16.32
C GLY A 266 -1.63 3.79 -17.70
N GLY A 267 -2.60 4.72 -17.76
CA GLY A 267 -3.28 5.13 -19.00
C GLY A 267 -4.42 4.21 -19.44
N VAL A 268 -5.13 4.64 -20.48
CA VAL A 268 -6.43 4.06 -20.92
C VAL A 268 -6.36 2.59 -21.34
N HIS A 269 -5.18 2.11 -21.75
CA HIS A 269 -4.97 0.74 -22.22
C HIS A 269 -4.36 -0.18 -21.13
N ALA A 270 -4.15 0.34 -19.92
CA ALA A 270 -3.65 -0.48 -18.83
C ALA A 270 -4.79 -1.33 -18.23
N ASP A 271 -4.57 -2.63 -18.20
CA ASP A 271 -5.47 -3.60 -17.59
C ASP A 271 -4.75 -4.39 -16.46
N VAL A 272 -5.50 -5.15 -15.70
CA VAL A 272 -4.95 -5.98 -14.61
C VAL A 272 -3.86 -6.92 -15.15
N ARG A 273 -4.02 -7.46 -16.34
CA ARG A 273 -3.05 -8.38 -16.95
C ARG A 273 -1.71 -7.71 -17.26
N SER A 274 -1.76 -6.51 -17.85
CA SER A 274 -0.56 -5.71 -18.13
C SER A 274 0.13 -5.25 -16.85
N ASN A 275 -0.64 -4.87 -15.82
CA ASN A 275 -0.11 -4.49 -14.52
C ASN A 275 0.58 -5.68 -13.82
N VAL A 276 -0.02 -6.88 -13.86
CA VAL A 276 0.62 -8.10 -13.35
C VAL A 276 1.93 -8.39 -14.10
N ALA A 277 1.99 -8.15 -15.41
CA ALA A 277 3.22 -8.29 -16.18
C ALA A 277 4.29 -7.27 -15.77
N CYS A 278 3.91 -6.04 -15.45
CA CYS A 278 4.81 -5.03 -14.93
C CYS A 278 5.38 -5.38 -13.54
N VAL A 279 4.55 -5.94 -12.66
CA VAL A 279 4.92 -6.25 -11.27
C VAL A 279 5.70 -7.56 -11.15
N PHE A 280 5.28 -8.62 -11.84
CA PHE A 280 5.82 -9.98 -11.68
C PHE A 280 6.51 -10.54 -12.92
N GLY A 281 6.57 -9.76 -14.01
CA GLY A 281 7.19 -10.14 -15.26
C GLY A 281 6.25 -10.89 -16.23
N ALA A 282 6.54 -10.82 -17.53
CA ALA A 282 5.73 -11.41 -18.59
C ALA A 282 5.54 -12.94 -18.46
N LYS A 283 6.55 -13.65 -17.94
CA LYS A 283 6.46 -15.10 -17.70
C LYS A 283 5.37 -15.47 -16.69
N ALA A 284 5.15 -14.64 -15.66
CA ALA A 284 4.10 -14.88 -14.67
C ALA A 284 2.72 -14.87 -15.32
N VAL A 285 2.49 -13.93 -16.24
CA VAL A 285 1.20 -13.77 -16.94
C VAL A 285 0.90 -14.89 -17.92
N GLN A 286 1.91 -15.50 -18.56
CA GLN A 286 1.72 -16.63 -19.46
C GLN A 286 1.09 -17.84 -18.76
N GLY A 287 1.39 -18.02 -17.48
CA GLY A 287 0.81 -19.06 -16.62
C GLY A 287 -0.58 -18.75 -16.07
N LEU A 288 -1.20 -17.61 -16.44
CA LEU A 288 -2.51 -17.20 -15.94
C LEU A 288 -3.60 -17.33 -16.99
N THR A 289 -4.80 -17.66 -16.52
CA THR A 289 -6.05 -17.69 -17.28
C THR A 289 -6.98 -16.58 -16.75
N PRO A 290 -7.71 -15.87 -17.62
CA PRO A 290 -8.71 -14.92 -17.17
C PRO A 290 -9.88 -15.63 -16.49
N VAL A 291 -10.43 -14.98 -15.48
CA VAL A 291 -11.67 -15.34 -14.80
C VAL A 291 -12.65 -14.19 -15.00
N ASP A 292 -13.84 -14.50 -15.45
CA ASP A 292 -14.95 -13.59 -15.52
C ASP A 292 -16.23 -14.41 -15.39
N ALA A 293 -16.84 -14.38 -14.22
CA ALA A 293 -18.00 -15.21 -13.90
C ALA A 293 -18.93 -14.53 -12.91
N VAL A 294 -20.21 -14.76 -13.08
CA VAL A 294 -21.25 -14.42 -12.10
C VAL A 294 -21.33 -15.55 -11.08
N LEU A 295 -21.23 -15.21 -9.81
CA LEU A 295 -21.29 -16.14 -8.68
C LEU A 295 -22.73 -16.14 -8.13
N GLY A 296 -23.57 -17.04 -8.65
CA GLY A 296 -25.00 -17.13 -8.28
C GLY A 296 -25.80 -15.93 -8.81
N ALA A 297 -26.92 -16.19 -9.48
CA ALA A 297 -27.75 -15.14 -10.07
C ALA A 297 -28.30 -14.18 -8.99
N ASP A 298 -28.68 -14.74 -7.83
CA ASP A 298 -29.34 -14.00 -6.75
C ASP A 298 -28.35 -13.26 -5.82
N LEU A 299 -27.05 -13.57 -5.91
CA LEU A 299 -26.02 -12.97 -5.04
C LEU A 299 -25.52 -11.61 -5.53
N GLY A 300 -25.82 -11.24 -6.78
CA GLY A 300 -25.32 -10.01 -7.39
C GLY A 300 -23.79 -9.89 -7.43
N CYS A 301 -23.09 -11.01 -7.25
CA CYS A 301 -21.62 -11.06 -7.19
C CYS A 301 -21.04 -11.50 -8.54
N ARG A 302 -20.07 -10.74 -9.06
CA ARG A 302 -19.26 -11.09 -10.23
C ARG A 302 -17.79 -11.15 -9.83
N VAL A 303 -17.10 -12.23 -10.14
CA VAL A 303 -15.65 -12.32 -9.96
C VAL A 303 -14.94 -12.11 -11.27
N VAL A 304 -13.97 -11.16 -11.27
CA VAL A 304 -13.16 -10.83 -12.45
C VAL A 304 -11.69 -10.88 -12.06
N GLY A 305 -10.84 -11.38 -12.97
CA GLY A 305 -9.41 -11.35 -12.70
C GLY A 305 -8.61 -12.41 -13.42
N LEU A 306 -7.58 -12.91 -12.77
CA LEU A 306 -6.62 -13.86 -13.31
C LEU A 306 -6.32 -14.94 -12.28
N VAL A 307 -6.19 -16.20 -12.72
CA VAL A 307 -5.82 -17.33 -11.88
C VAL A 307 -4.85 -18.24 -12.62
N SER A 308 -3.98 -18.94 -11.90
CA SER A 308 -3.04 -19.90 -12.49
C SER A 308 -3.76 -20.95 -13.34
N LYS A 309 -3.18 -21.26 -14.49
CA LYS A 309 -3.57 -22.43 -15.27
C LYS A 309 -3.33 -23.70 -14.46
N ALA A 310 -4.15 -24.73 -14.74
CA ALA A 310 -4.02 -26.05 -14.16
C ALA A 310 -2.80 -26.81 -14.71
N GLN A 311 -1.61 -26.29 -14.51
CA GLN A 311 -0.35 -26.87 -14.94
C GLN A 311 0.65 -26.87 -13.79
N ALA A 312 1.43 -27.94 -13.66
CA ALA A 312 2.39 -28.11 -12.58
C ALA A 312 3.41 -26.96 -12.45
N GLU A 313 3.68 -26.27 -13.55
CA GLU A 313 4.67 -25.20 -13.63
C GLU A 313 4.11 -23.83 -13.22
N CYS A 314 2.78 -23.68 -13.12
CA CYS A 314 2.11 -22.40 -12.96
C CYS A 314 1.89 -21.93 -11.50
N GLY A 315 2.36 -22.69 -10.50
CA GLY A 315 2.27 -22.33 -9.08
C GLY A 315 3.63 -22.00 -8.45
N ARG A 316 3.61 -21.51 -7.20
CA ARG A 316 4.82 -21.25 -6.39
C ARG A 316 4.78 -22.03 -5.08
N ALA A 317 5.96 -22.32 -4.52
CA ALA A 317 6.08 -23.00 -3.23
C ALA A 317 5.46 -22.18 -2.07
N GLY A 318 5.44 -20.84 -2.15
CA GLY A 318 4.78 -19.95 -1.19
C GLY A 318 3.45 -19.41 -1.71
N GLY A 319 2.46 -19.25 -0.83
CA GLY A 319 1.17 -18.63 -1.13
C GLY A 319 1.21 -17.09 -1.22
N ASP A 320 2.38 -16.53 -1.55
CA ASP A 320 2.66 -15.09 -1.53
C ASP A 320 2.01 -14.31 -2.70
N ARG A 321 1.43 -14.99 -3.69
CA ARG A 321 0.82 -14.39 -4.88
C ARG A 321 -0.67 -14.65 -4.99
N GLN A 322 -1.37 -14.50 -3.89
CA GLN A 322 -2.84 -14.54 -3.85
C GLN A 322 -3.34 -13.19 -3.38
N PHE A 323 -4.01 -12.47 -4.29
CA PHE A 323 -4.50 -11.12 -4.09
C PHE A 323 -6.00 -11.12 -4.36
N PHE A 324 -6.75 -10.70 -3.35
CA PHE A 324 -8.21 -10.61 -3.42
C PHE A 324 -8.63 -9.16 -3.24
N TYR A 325 -9.71 -8.81 -3.94
CA TYR A 325 -10.27 -7.47 -3.92
C TYR A 325 -11.78 -7.56 -3.79
N VAL A 326 -12.37 -6.54 -3.17
CA VAL A 326 -13.79 -6.27 -3.19
C VAL A 326 -13.98 -4.88 -3.79
N ASN A 327 -14.64 -4.80 -4.95
CA ASN A 327 -14.83 -3.56 -5.70
C ASN A 327 -13.52 -2.76 -5.89
N GLY A 328 -12.43 -3.45 -6.24
CA GLY A 328 -11.11 -2.86 -6.45
C GLY A 328 -10.31 -2.55 -5.17
N ARG A 329 -10.88 -2.74 -3.98
CA ARG A 329 -10.17 -2.58 -2.69
C ARG A 329 -9.43 -3.86 -2.33
N PRO A 330 -8.10 -3.83 -2.08
CA PRO A 330 -7.37 -4.99 -1.59
C PRO A 330 -7.87 -5.43 -0.21
N VAL A 331 -8.25 -6.71 -0.08
CA VAL A 331 -8.81 -7.29 1.15
C VAL A 331 -8.19 -8.65 1.44
N ASP A 332 -8.25 -9.06 2.70
CA ASP A 332 -7.87 -10.39 3.13
C ASP A 332 -9.11 -11.28 3.21
N LEU A 333 -9.19 -12.30 2.33
CA LEU A 333 -10.29 -13.26 2.26
C LEU A 333 -9.79 -14.68 2.53
N PRO A 334 -9.65 -15.10 3.81
CA PRO A 334 -9.12 -16.42 4.16
C PRO A 334 -9.91 -17.58 3.58
N LYS A 335 -11.26 -17.44 3.49
CA LYS A 335 -12.14 -18.47 2.92
C LYS A 335 -11.95 -18.59 1.40
N ALA A 336 -11.71 -17.48 0.67
CA ALA A 336 -11.37 -17.51 -0.76
C ALA A 336 -10.01 -18.16 -0.98
N THR A 337 -9.00 -17.81 -0.16
CA THR A 337 -7.69 -18.46 -0.13
C THR A 337 -7.82 -19.98 0.04
N LYS A 338 -8.63 -20.41 1.00
CA LYS A 338 -8.89 -21.84 1.27
C LYS A 338 -9.56 -22.50 0.08
N ALA A 339 -10.64 -21.92 -0.44
CA ALA A 339 -11.38 -22.43 -1.60
C ALA A 339 -10.48 -22.62 -2.82
N LEU A 340 -9.65 -21.62 -3.13
CA LEU A 340 -8.69 -21.65 -4.23
C LEU A 340 -7.66 -22.77 -4.05
N ASN A 341 -7.03 -22.85 -2.89
CA ASN A 341 -5.98 -23.83 -2.61
C ASN A 341 -6.53 -25.26 -2.61
N GLU A 342 -7.72 -25.51 -2.05
CA GLU A 342 -8.39 -26.82 -2.04
C GLU A 342 -8.74 -27.27 -3.46
N THR A 343 -9.30 -26.37 -4.29
CA THR A 343 -9.64 -26.67 -5.68
C THR A 343 -8.42 -27.09 -6.48
N TYR A 344 -7.31 -26.38 -6.33
CA TYR A 344 -6.07 -26.71 -7.03
C TYR A 344 -5.45 -28.01 -6.52
N ARG A 345 -5.47 -28.28 -5.21
CA ARG A 345 -4.96 -29.54 -4.65
C ARG A 345 -5.77 -30.75 -5.12
N ALA A 346 -7.08 -30.62 -5.24
CA ALA A 346 -7.95 -31.72 -5.70
C ALA A 346 -7.69 -32.11 -7.15
N GLN A 347 -7.27 -31.17 -8.00
CA GLN A 347 -6.98 -31.43 -9.42
C GLN A 347 -5.57 -31.94 -9.69
N PHE A 348 -4.64 -31.65 -8.78
CA PHE A 348 -3.26 -32.12 -8.91
C PHE A 348 -3.00 -33.25 -7.95
N SER A 349 -2.62 -34.41 -8.48
CA SER A 349 -2.13 -35.53 -7.70
C SER A 349 -1.10 -35.04 -6.67
N VAL A 350 -1.08 -35.63 -5.48
CA VAL A 350 -0.41 -35.30 -4.20
C VAL A 350 1.03 -34.68 -4.28
N ALA A 351 1.68 -34.71 -5.43
CA ALA A 351 3.08 -34.25 -5.59
C ALA A 351 3.27 -32.74 -5.76
N ILE A 352 2.20 -31.93 -5.90
CA ILE A 352 2.34 -30.49 -6.19
C ILE A 352 2.00 -29.65 -4.96
N THR A 353 3.02 -29.31 -4.19
CA THR A 353 2.95 -28.41 -3.03
C THR A 353 2.91 -26.92 -3.41
N ARG A 354 2.56 -26.60 -4.66
CA ARG A 354 2.57 -25.22 -5.15
C ARG A 354 1.22 -24.55 -4.98
N ALA A 355 1.21 -23.37 -4.36
CA ALA A 355 0.03 -22.52 -4.28
C ALA A 355 -0.22 -21.80 -5.62
N PRO A 356 -1.48 -21.71 -6.09
CA PRO A 356 -1.81 -20.98 -7.30
C PRO A 356 -1.58 -19.47 -7.14
N PHE A 357 -1.22 -18.80 -8.22
CA PHE A 357 -1.26 -17.35 -8.31
C PHE A 357 -2.69 -16.92 -8.64
N ALA A 358 -3.22 -15.95 -7.91
CA ALA A 358 -4.55 -15.40 -8.14
C ALA A 358 -4.57 -13.87 -7.95
N VAL A 359 -5.31 -13.20 -8.81
CA VAL A 359 -5.68 -11.78 -8.71
C VAL A 359 -7.17 -11.74 -9.01
N LEU A 360 -8.02 -11.70 -8.00
CA LEU A 360 -9.47 -11.86 -8.13
C LEU A 360 -10.20 -10.69 -7.47
N ASP A 361 -10.99 -9.97 -8.25
CA ASP A 361 -11.84 -8.86 -7.81
C ASP A 361 -13.31 -9.33 -7.75
N PHE A 362 -13.86 -9.32 -6.55
CA PHE A 362 -15.25 -9.61 -6.28
C PHE A 362 -16.05 -8.31 -6.38
N ARG A 363 -16.82 -8.18 -7.43
CA ARG A 363 -17.69 -7.04 -7.67
C ARG A 363 -19.05 -7.30 -7.10
N LEU A 364 -19.39 -6.53 -6.08
CA LEU A 364 -20.59 -6.67 -5.27
C LEU A 364 -21.34 -5.33 -5.20
N PRO A 365 -22.67 -5.36 -5.04
CA PRO A 365 -23.42 -4.17 -4.60
C PRO A 365 -22.86 -3.65 -3.28
N THR A 366 -22.87 -2.33 -3.07
CA THR A 366 -22.29 -1.70 -1.88
C THR A 366 -22.96 -2.12 -0.57
N ASN A 367 -24.21 -2.50 -0.60
CA ASN A 367 -24.99 -3.02 0.52
C ASN A 367 -24.74 -4.51 0.82
N ALA A 368 -23.96 -5.21 -0.01
CA ALA A 368 -23.68 -6.65 0.17
C ALA A 368 -22.40 -6.92 0.97
N TYR A 369 -21.71 -5.90 1.44
CA TYR A 369 -20.50 -6.04 2.24
C TYR A 369 -20.30 -4.85 3.18
N ASP A 370 -19.66 -5.11 4.33
CA ASP A 370 -19.23 -4.08 5.27
C ASP A 370 -17.70 -3.98 5.32
N VAL A 371 -17.17 -2.78 5.10
CA VAL A 371 -15.74 -2.46 5.16
C VAL A 371 -15.30 -1.84 6.49
N ASN A 372 -16.25 -1.50 7.35
CA ASN A 372 -15.98 -0.81 8.61
C ASN A 372 -15.69 -1.79 9.76
N VAL A 373 -14.95 -2.87 9.48
CA VAL A 373 -14.62 -3.94 10.43
C VAL A 373 -13.33 -3.64 11.16
N THR A 374 -12.27 -3.31 10.42
CA THR A 374 -10.94 -3.03 10.97
C THR A 374 -10.45 -1.63 10.60
N PRO A 375 -9.57 -1.01 11.40
CA PRO A 375 -9.02 0.31 11.08
C PRO A 375 -8.29 0.36 9.73
N ASP A 376 -7.61 -0.72 9.36
CA ASP A 376 -6.87 -0.84 8.10
C ASP A 376 -7.76 -1.22 6.90
N LYS A 377 -9.07 -1.47 7.12
CA LYS A 377 -10.08 -1.80 6.09
C LYS A 377 -9.70 -3.01 5.23
N ARG A 378 -8.88 -3.92 5.76
CA ARG A 378 -8.46 -5.13 5.04
C ARG A 378 -9.40 -6.30 5.28
N GLU A 379 -10.05 -6.34 6.41
CA GLU A 379 -11.09 -7.31 6.70
C GLU A 379 -12.45 -6.74 6.29
N VAL A 380 -13.22 -7.53 5.61
CA VAL A 380 -14.57 -7.18 5.16
C VAL A 380 -15.54 -8.31 5.54
N LEU A 381 -16.73 -7.94 5.94
CA LEU A 381 -17.83 -8.89 6.13
C LEU A 381 -18.65 -8.94 4.84
N LEU A 382 -18.77 -10.12 4.25
CA LEU A 382 -19.57 -10.34 3.06
C LEU A 382 -20.91 -10.92 3.46
N HIS A 383 -22.00 -10.35 2.96
CA HIS A 383 -23.30 -10.98 2.98
C HIS A 383 -23.25 -12.27 2.12
N SER A 384 -23.88 -13.34 2.56
CA SER A 384 -23.85 -14.63 1.82
C SER A 384 -22.47 -15.17 1.46
N GLU A 385 -21.45 -14.97 2.32
CA GLU A 385 -20.07 -15.37 2.05
C GLU A 385 -19.94 -16.88 1.74
N LYS A 386 -20.74 -17.73 2.41
CA LYS A 386 -20.70 -19.18 2.20
C LYS A 386 -21.11 -19.56 0.79
N GLU A 387 -22.15 -18.95 0.29
CA GLU A 387 -22.71 -19.15 -1.04
C GLU A 387 -21.75 -18.63 -2.11
N ILE A 388 -21.19 -17.43 -1.92
CA ILE A 388 -20.16 -16.84 -2.79
C ILE A 388 -18.94 -17.78 -2.89
N MET A 389 -18.48 -18.35 -1.77
CA MET A 389 -17.33 -19.26 -1.77
C MET A 389 -17.66 -20.62 -2.42
N ALA A 390 -18.89 -21.12 -2.31
CA ALA A 390 -19.34 -22.34 -2.98
C ALA A 390 -19.36 -22.15 -4.51
N GLU A 391 -19.93 -21.04 -4.97
CA GLU A 391 -19.94 -20.69 -6.39
C GLU A 391 -18.54 -20.42 -6.95
N LEU A 392 -17.67 -19.75 -6.19
CA LEU A 392 -16.28 -19.58 -6.55
C LEU A 392 -15.58 -20.93 -6.79
N ARG A 393 -15.79 -21.91 -5.91
CA ARG A 393 -15.24 -23.27 -6.08
C ARG A 393 -15.75 -23.91 -7.37
N ARG A 394 -17.04 -23.80 -7.69
CA ARG A 394 -17.63 -24.33 -8.90
C ARG A 394 -16.99 -23.72 -10.16
N VAL A 395 -16.84 -22.40 -10.19
CA VAL A 395 -16.18 -21.68 -11.28
C VAL A 395 -14.73 -22.11 -11.43
N LEU A 396 -13.98 -22.17 -10.34
CA LEU A 396 -12.57 -22.59 -10.34
C LEU A 396 -12.41 -24.03 -10.81
N LEU A 397 -13.29 -24.97 -10.38
CA LEU A 397 -13.29 -26.35 -10.84
C LEU A 397 -13.50 -26.43 -12.35
N THR A 398 -14.42 -25.67 -12.91
CA THR A 398 -14.65 -25.63 -14.35
C THR A 398 -13.41 -25.15 -15.10
N LEU A 399 -12.80 -24.06 -14.64
CA LEU A 399 -11.59 -23.48 -15.26
C LEU A 399 -10.38 -24.42 -15.19
N VAL A 400 -10.20 -25.12 -14.07
CA VAL A 400 -9.08 -26.03 -13.83
C VAL A 400 -9.29 -27.35 -14.54
N SER A 401 -10.54 -27.83 -14.74
CA SER A 401 -10.88 -29.08 -15.43
C SER A 401 -10.78 -28.99 -16.94
N ILE A 402 -10.74 -27.79 -17.52
CA ILE A 402 -10.51 -27.59 -18.96
C ILE A 402 -9.03 -27.91 -19.25
N ARG A 403 -8.70 -29.22 -19.42
CA ARG A 403 -7.39 -29.62 -19.94
C ARG A 403 -7.23 -29.04 -21.34
N PRO A 404 -6.13 -28.35 -21.65
CA PRO A 404 -5.82 -28.05 -23.04
C PRO A 404 -5.74 -29.39 -23.79
N ARG A 405 -6.60 -29.61 -24.80
CA ARG A 405 -6.48 -30.76 -25.71
C ARG A 405 -5.05 -30.80 -26.16
N ARG A 406 -4.33 -31.85 -25.79
CA ARG A 406 -3.00 -32.13 -26.33
C ARG A 406 -3.16 -32.19 -27.86
N ARG A 407 -2.50 -31.28 -28.56
CA ARG A 407 -2.37 -31.26 -30.01
C ARG A 407 -1.60 -32.54 -30.36
N GLY A 408 -2.30 -33.64 -30.68
CA GLY A 408 -1.62 -34.92 -31.04
C GLY A 408 -2.45 -36.19 -30.87
N GLU A 409 -3.56 -36.21 -30.18
CA GLU A 409 -4.44 -37.39 -30.22
C GLU A 409 -5.35 -37.32 -31.45
N ARG A 410 -4.82 -37.61 -32.63
CA ARG A 410 -5.61 -38.17 -33.71
C ARG A 410 -6.08 -39.54 -33.20
N ARG A 411 -7.26 -39.59 -32.60
CA ARG A 411 -8.00 -40.84 -32.49
C ARG A 411 -8.26 -41.31 -33.93
N TYR A 412 -7.58 -42.34 -34.35
CA TYR A 412 -8.05 -43.17 -35.39
C TYR A 412 -9.40 -43.73 -34.94
N LEU A 413 -10.47 -43.08 -35.35
CA LEU A 413 -11.79 -43.70 -35.34
C LEU A 413 -11.76 -44.81 -36.35
N ARG A 414 -11.51 -46.05 -35.87
CA ARG A 414 -11.86 -47.26 -36.59
C ARG A 414 -13.38 -47.22 -36.72
N THR A 415 -13.86 -46.81 -37.86
CA THR A 415 -15.22 -47.09 -38.28
C THR A 415 -15.33 -48.57 -38.53
N SER A 416 -15.84 -49.31 -37.58
CA SER A 416 -16.32 -50.67 -37.79
C SER A 416 -17.71 -50.53 -38.40
N SER A 417 -17.82 -50.67 -39.70
CA SER A 417 -19.08 -50.99 -40.36
C SER A 417 -19.30 -52.49 -40.30
N PRO A 418 -20.49 -52.98 -39.94
CA PRO A 418 -20.81 -54.40 -39.99
C PRO A 418 -21.38 -54.75 -41.36
N GLY A 419 -20.85 -55.81 -41.97
CA GLY A 419 -21.52 -56.61 -42.95
C GLY A 419 -20.96 -56.53 -44.38
N ALA A 420 -20.22 -57.59 -44.79
CA ALA A 420 -20.42 -58.28 -46.05
C ALA A 420 -19.43 -59.44 -46.21
N SER A 421 -19.95 -60.64 -46.09
CA SER A 421 -19.77 -61.85 -46.94
C SER A 421 -18.37 -62.32 -47.37
N LEU A 422 -18.11 -63.53 -46.94
CA LEU A 422 -17.10 -64.49 -47.33
C LEU A 422 -16.93 -64.67 -48.85
N ARG A 423 -15.71 -64.65 -49.37
CA ARG A 423 -15.24 -65.53 -50.47
C ARG A 423 -13.74 -65.81 -50.31
N PRO A 424 -13.29 -67.00 -50.81
CA PRO A 424 -12.01 -67.62 -50.37
C PRO A 424 -10.84 -67.24 -51.27
N PRO A 425 -9.60 -67.69 -50.93
CA PRO A 425 -8.35 -67.20 -51.49
C PRO A 425 -7.98 -67.88 -52.84
N LEU A 426 -7.43 -67.10 -53.73
CA LEU A 426 -6.75 -67.64 -54.96
C LEU A 426 -5.26 -67.32 -54.90
N ALA A 427 -4.55 -68.38 -55.29
CA ALA A 427 -3.20 -68.77 -55.52
C ALA A 427 -2.13 -67.70 -55.75
N PHE A 428 -1.02 -67.99 -55.20
CA PHE A 428 0.34 -67.55 -55.39
C PHE A 428 0.77 -67.80 -56.84
N ASN A 429 1.40 -66.80 -57.50
CA ASN A 429 2.23 -67.08 -58.70
C ASN A 429 3.50 -66.21 -58.61
N PRO A 430 4.68 -66.83 -58.58
CA PRO A 430 5.96 -66.15 -58.55
C PRO A 430 6.48 -66.03 -59.97
N ASP A 431 6.63 -64.84 -60.50
CA ASP A 431 7.63 -64.53 -61.55
C ASP A 431 7.40 -63.13 -62.08
N THR A 432 8.35 -62.24 -61.79
CA THR A 432 9.01 -61.34 -62.71
C THR A 432 9.71 -60.16 -61.94
N PRO A 433 10.70 -59.55 -62.53
CA PRO A 433 11.93 -59.29 -61.82
C PRO A 433 12.10 -57.85 -61.33
N ARG A 434 13.02 -57.71 -60.43
CA ARG A 434 13.54 -56.45 -59.88
C ARG A 434 14.05 -55.47 -60.95
N ARG A 435 13.65 -54.22 -60.91
CA ARG A 435 14.47 -53.14 -61.42
C ARG A 435 14.85 -52.22 -60.27
N ILE A 436 16.10 -52.14 -60.00
CA ILE A 436 16.85 -51.16 -59.24
C ILE A 436 16.96 -49.91 -60.12
N SER A 437 16.67 -48.80 -59.62
CA SER A 437 17.16 -47.53 -60.17
C SER A 437 17.34 -46.51 -58.99
N THR A 438 18.58 -46.27 -58.74
CA THR A 438 19.17 -45.24 -57.87
C THR A 438 18.98 -43.83 -58.41
N PRO A 439 19.32 -42.81 -57.68
CA PRO A 439 18.77 -41.45 -57.75
C PRO A 439 19.59 -40.55 -58.69
N LEU A 440 18.94 -39.53 -59.22
CA LEU A 440 19.61 -38.43 -59.90
C LEU A 440 19.30 -37.09 -59.26
N LEU A 441 20.38 -36.37 -59.03
CA LEU A 441 20.57 -35.03 -58.53
C LEU A 441 20.15 -33.97 -59.56
N THR A 442 19.56 -32.86 -59.05
CA THR A 442 19.74 -31.45 -59.40
C THR A 442 19.41 -31.00 -60.85
N PRO A 443 19.28 -29.70 -61.21
CA PRO A 443 19.47 -28.47 -60.40
C PRO A 443 18.50 -27.30 -60.69
N PHE A 444 18.62 -26.22 -59.89
CA PHE A 444 18.58 -24.80 -60.19
C PHE A 444 17.61 -24.20 -61.21
N ASN A 445 16.87 -23.16 -60.77
CA ASN A 445 16.78 -21.83 -61.34
C ASN A 445 15.92 -20.95 -60.40
N SER A 446 16.51 -20.00 -59.72
CA SER A 446 16.87 -18.60 -60.04
C SER A 446 15.71 -17.71 -60.43
N THR A 447 15.33 -16.88 -59.46
CA THR A 447 15.16 -15.38 -59.43
C THR A 447 14.09 -14.72 -60.26
N PRO A 448 13.84 -13.44 -60.06
CA PRO A 448 13.56 -12.60 -58.84
C PRO A 448 12.36 -11.64 -59.09
N ILE A 449 11.89 -10.87 -58.10
CA ILE A 449 11.35 -9.52 -58.29
C ILE A 449 11.28 -8.81 -56.92
N SER A 450 12.10 -7.87 -56.73
CA SER A 450 12.09 -6.40 -56.54
C SER A 450 11.36 -5.92 -55.28
N SER A 451 12.12 -5.48 -54.27
CA SER A 451 12.59 -4.12 -53.98
C SER A 451 11.50 -3.08 -53.88
N LEU A 452 11.28 -2.61 -52.65
CA LEU A 452 11.02 -1.20 -52.37
C LEU A 452 11.68 -0.82 -51.07
N CYS A 453 12.75 -0.03 -51.19
CA CYS A 453 13.43 0.72 -50.18
C CYS A 453 12.49 1.79 -49.62
N MET A 454 12.57 2.00 -48.29
CA MET A 454 12.43 3.33 -47.73
C MET A 454 13.47 3.57 -46.64
N GLU A 455 14.12 4.66 -46.85
CA GLU A 455 15.36 5.18 -46.28
C GLU A 455 15.28 5.48 -44.76
N ARG A 456 16.40 5.27 -44.09
CA ARG A 456 16.73 5.91 -42.83
C ARG A 456 17.49 7.20 -43.09
N PRO A 457 17.23 8.30 -42.37
CA PRO A 457 18.13 9.44 -42.36
C PRO A 457 19.28 9.21 -41.40
N SER A 458 20.47 9.50 -41.87
CA SER A 458 21.79 9.44 -41.28
C SER A 458 22.04 10.55 -40.25
N GLU A 459 22.71 10.18 -39.17
CA GLU A 459 23.38 11.11 -38.22
C GLU A 459 24.59 11.79 -38.86
N PRO A 460 24.93 13.05 -38.51
CA PRO A 460 26.18 13.63 -38.89
C PRO A 460 27.26 13.38 -37.81
N ARG A 461 28.30 12.70 -38.22
CA ARG A 461 29.62 12.68 -37.52
C ARG A 461 30.28 14.05 -37.63
N TRP A 462 30.73 14.57 -36.50
CA TRP A 462 31.77 15.63 -36.47
C TRP A 462 33.07 15.05 -35.94
N SER A 463 34.05 15.03 -36.83
CA SER A 463 35.47 14.86 -36.54
C SER A 463 36.15 16.22 -36.61
N GLY A 464 37.01 16.54 -35.65
CA GLY A 464 37.83 17.76 -35.70
C GLY A 464 38.72 17.91 -34.46
N ARG A 465 39.82 17.35 -34.58
CA ARG A 465 41.18 17.62 -34.03
C ARG A 465 41.39 18.99 -33.39
N GLY A 466 42.00 18.95 -32.21
CA GLY A 466 43.31 19.50 -31.93
C GLY A 466 43.37 20.95 -31.48
N LEU A 467 43.90 21.16 -30.29
CA LEU A 467 45.06 22.03 -29.99
C LEU A 467 45.04 22.45 -28.52
N ARG A 468 46.04 22.01 -27.78
CA ARG A 468 46.56 22.77 -26.63
C ARG A 468 47.49 23.87 -27.18
N PRO A 469 47.70 25.01 -26.49
CA PRO A 469 48.65 25.07 -25.39
C PRO A 469 48.35 26.12 -24.28
N SER A 470 48.85 25.82 -23.12
CA SER A 470 49.83 26.51 -22.25
C SER A 470 49.61 27.96 -21.80
N THR A 471 49.80 28.06 -20.50
CA THR A 471 50.64 29.02 -19.70
C THR A 471 49.96 30.19 -19.00
N ARG A 472 50.18 30.16 -17.65
CA ARG A 472 50.58 31.27 -16.74
C ARG A 472 49.62 32.47 -16.63
N THR A 473 49.22 32.88 -15.41
CA THR A 473 50.01 33.48 -14.32
C THR A 473 49.13 33.86 -13.13
N ARG A 474 49.59 33.60 -11.93
CA ARG A 474 49.61 34.36 -10.65
C ARG A 474 48.73 35.59 -10.47
N SER A 475 47.97 35.59 -9.34
CA SER A 475 48.13 36.46 -8.13
C SER A 475 46.96 36.15 -7.19
N ALA A 476 47.11 35.76 -5.97
CA ALA A 476 47.57 36.33 -4.72
C ALA A 476 46.52 37.25 -4.05
N ALA A 477 46.21 36.90 -2.82
CA ALA A 477 45.60 37.61 -1.68
C ALA A 477 44.12 37.19 -1.44
N GLY A 478 43.68 36.68 -0.29
CA GLY A 478 44.22 36.65 1.06
C GLY A 478 43.03 36.63 2.03
N ARG A 479 43.24 35.99 3.19
CA ARG A 479 42.43 35.92 4.42
C ARG A 479 41.57 34.69 4.55
N ALA A 480 41.99 33.70 5.32
CA ALA A 480 42.16 33.51 6.79
C ALA A 480 40.82 33.20 7.44
N SER A 481 40.63 31.92 7.75
CA SER A 481 40.73 31.19 9.02
C SER A 481 39.58 31.41 10.01
N SER A 482 38.80 30.36 10.26
CA SER A 482 38.44 29.90 11.60
C SER A 482 37.50 28.66 11.48
N GLY A 483 38.01 27.45 11.81
CA GLY A 483 37.19 26.22 11.72
C GLY A 483 37.88 24.94 12.19
N THR A 484 38.91 24.99 13.02
CA THR A 484 39.66 23.79 13.42
C THR A 484 39.82 23.57 14.92
N ALA A 485 38.99 24.15 15.78
CA ALA A 485 39.07 23.93 17.23
C ALA A 485 38.01 22.99 17.81
N ALA A 486 36.89 22.78 17.13
CA ALA A 486 35.78 21.98 17.68
C ALA A 486 35.89 20.44 17.43
N SER A 487 36.65 20.02 16.43
CA SER A 487 36.80 18.61 16.05
C SER A 487 37.79 17.83 16.94
N ALA A 488 38.77 18.51 17.54
CA ALA A 488 39.77 17.87 18.40
C ALA A 488 39.28 17.61 19.82
N ALA A 489 38.36 18.40 20.35
CA ALA A 489 37.82 18.24 21.69
C ALA A 489 36.84 17.04 21.77
N TRP A 490 36.13 16.72 20.69
CA TRP A 490 35.19 15.57 20.66
C TRP A 490 35.90 14.22 20.63
N ARG A 491 37.07 14.12 19.98
CA ARG A 491 37.87 12.87 19.89
C ARG A 491 38.59 12.54 21.21
N ARG A 492 38.92 13.52 22.07
CA ARG A 492 39.51 13.29 23.41
C ARG A 492 38.52 12.83 24.45
N ARG A 493 37.23 13.20 24.37
CA ARG A 493 36.19 12.71 25.29
C ARG A 493 35.79 11.25 25.05
N ARG A 494 35.93 10.72 23.84
CA ARG A 494 35.58 9.33 23.50
C ARG A 494 36.67 8.32 23.92
N ARG A 495 37.93 8.74 24.04
CA ARG A 495 39.02 7.86 24.56
C ARG A 495 39.02 7.71 26.08
N ARG A 496 38.51 8.69 26.83
CA ARG A 496 38.44 8.59 28.31
C ARG A 496 37.27 7.77 28.83
N ARG A 497 36.24 7.45 28.02
CA ARG A 497 35.15 6.57 28.42
C ARG A 497 35.34 5.08 28.09
N ARG A 498 36.45 4.71 27.42
CA ARG A 498 36.83 3.30 27.17
C ARG A 498 37.91 2.77 28.05
N ALA A 499 38.39 3.56 28.98
CA ALA A 499 39.38 3.14 30.01
C ALA A 499 38.82 3.08 31.42
N ALA A 500 37.47 3.15 31.56
CA ALA A 500 36.78 3.04 32.84
C ALA A 500 35.47 2.20 32.68
N ALA A 501 35.59 1.05 31.98
CA ALA A 501 34.62 -0.06 32.00
C ALA A 501 35.42 -1.33 31.78
#